data_ba26f1b612f99a6de1cf8108a8707c3d
#
_entry.id   ba26f1b612f99a6de1cf8108a8707c3d
#
_cell.length_a   1.000
_cell.length_b   1.000
_cell.length_c   1.000
_cell.angle_alpha   90.00
_cell.angle_beta   90.00
_cell.angle_gamma   90.00
#
_symmetry.space_group_name_H-M   'P 1'
#
loop_
_entity.id
_entity.type
_entity.pdbx_description
1 polymer ?
#
loop_
_entity_poly.entity_id
_entity_poly.type
_entity_poly.pdbx_seq_one_letter_code
_entity_poly.pdbx_strand_id
1 'polypeptide(L)'
;MLRGRGTAFEIEGIAVGEPRPHEVLVRVVAVGVCHTDLLVRDGVLPPPVPVVLGHEGSGVVAAVGDAVTGLAVGDRVVLSPSSCGRCANCRGGHPMNCATWGPLNLRGRRPDGSTAYRDAAGQELNGHFFGQSSFAEHVVVHERNVVPVGDRDVPLDLLGPLGCGVQTGAGAVLEVLRPSAGSSLLVLGAGAVGLSAVMAARVAGCTTVVVSDPNEERLALAEHLGATHVHPAPDDLATRVVAATGGGVDAAVDAVGLPATTRTALDAVRAGGTAVVAGSAGAGREVAVNMTQLMTRTLRGVIEGDCVPALLIPRLLDLHLAGRFPFDELVRRYAFDEINKAVEDSEAGRTVKPVLVF
;
A
#
# COMPACT_ATOMS: atom_id res chain seq x y z
N MET A 1 10.34 11.49 -13.02
CA MET A 1 11.42 11.68 -12.03
C MET A 1 11.13 12.87 -11.13
N LEU A 2 11.54 12.84 -9.87
CA LEU A 2 11.49 13.99 -8.95
C LEU A 2 12.89 14.63 -8.89
N ARG A 3 13.02 15.86 -9.38
CA ARG A 3 14.30 16.60 -9.41
C ARG A 3 14.60 17.31 -8.10
N GLY A 4 13.59 17.87 -7.46
CA GLY A 4 13.69 18.63 -6.21
C GLY A 4 12.51 18.38 -5.28
N ARG A 5 12.70 18.66 -3.99
CA ARG A 5 11.62 18.61 -3.00
C ARG A 5 10.56 19.67 -3.32
N GLY A 6 9.27 19.30 -3.20
CA GLY A 6 8.16 20.21 -3.46
C GLY A 6 7.95 20.57 -4.94
N THR A 7 8.68 19.95 -5.88
CA THR A 7 8.50 20.20 -7.32
C THR A 7 7.53 19.21 -7.94
N ALA A 8 7.01 19.54 -9.13
CA ALA A 8 6.26 18.62 -9.96
C ALA A 8 7.16 17.46 -10.44
N PHE A 9 6.54 16.34 -10.82
CA PHE A 9 7.25 15.25 -11.50
C PHE A 9 7.60 15.65 -12.92
N GLU A 10 8.81 15.31 -13.36
CA GLU A 10 9.31 15.52 -14.72
C GLU A 10 9.47 14.18 -15.45
N ILE A 11 9.13 14.16 -16.75
CA ILE A 11 9.30 12.98 -17.59
C ILE A 11 10.57 13.16 -18.39
N GLU A 12 11.49 12.22 -18.27
CA GLU A 12 12.81 12.28 -18.87
C GLU A 12 13.24 10.91 -19.37
N GLY A 13 14.09 10.88 -20.38
CA GLY A 13 14.78 9.67 -20.80
C GLY A 13 15.87 9.28 -19.80
N ILE A 14 15.82 8.05 -19.31
CA ILE A 14 16.83 7.45 -18.44
C ILE A 14 17.28 6.12 -19.00
N ALA A 15 18.51 5.71 -18.68
CA ALA A 15 18.99 4.37 -18.98
C ALA A 15 18.78 3.47 -17.76
N VAL A 16 18.31 2.25 -18.00
CA VAL A 16 18.18 1.18 -17.00
C VAL A 16 19.18 0.08 -17.35
N GLY A 17 20.01 -0.30 -16.38
CA GLY A 17 21.03 -1.35 -16.55
C GLY A 17 20.44 -2.75 -16.55
N GLU A 18 21.26 -3.71 -16.96
CA GLU A 18 20.92 -5.14 -16.95
C GLU A 18 20.65 -5.67 -15.52
N PRO A 19 19.78 -6.67 -15.38
CA PRO A 19 19.51 -7.30 -14.09
C PRO A 19 20.73 -8.12 -13.62
N ARG A 20 21.05 -8.04 -12.33
CA ARG A 20 22.04 -8.89 -11.66
C ARG A 20 21.52 -10.32 -11.44
N PRO A 21 22.33 -11.28 -10.98
CA PRO A 21 21.92 -12.69 -10.89
C PRO A 21 20.57 -12.96 -10.23
N HIS A 22 20.20 -12.25 -9.16
CA HIS A 22 18.91 -12.37 -8.47
C HIS A 22 17.91 -11.24 -8.80
N GLU A 23 18.14 -10.50 -9.88
CA GLU A 23 17.27 -9.42 -10.30
C GLU A 23 16.49 -9.77 -11.56
N VAL A 24 15.43 -9.05 -11.77
CA VAL A 24 14.50 -9.18 -12.90
C VAL A 24 14.33 -7.80 -13.53
N LEU A 25 14.39 -7.71 -14.84
CA LEU A 25 13.95 -6.54 -15.59
C LEU A 25 12.47 -6.71 -15.91
N VAL A 26 11.67 -5.77 -15.47
CA VAL A 26 10.22 -5.74 -15.74
C VAL A 26 9.89 -4.55 -16.63
N ARG A 27 9.21 -4.82 -17.76
CA ARG A 27 8.54 -3.78 -18.54
C ARG A 27 7.24 -3.45 -17.84
N VAL A 28 7.16 -2.24 -17.31
CA VAL A 28 5.98 -1.76 -16.58
C VAL A 28 4.86 -1.47 -17.58
N VAL A 29 3.66 -1.94 -17.27
CA VAL A 29 2.43 -1.65 -18.01
C VAL A 29 1.67 -0.53 -17.34
N ALA A 30 1.65 -0.55 -16.00
CA ALA A 30 1.00 0.49 -15.23
C ALA A 30 1.60 0.60 -13.81
N VAL A 31 1.39 1.77 -13.20
CA VAL A 31 1.86 2.05 -11.84
C VAL A 31 0.87 2.93 -11.09
N GLY A 32 0.50 2.52 -9.88
CA GLY A 32 -0.34 3.32 -8.98
C GLY A 32 0.43 4.50 -8.40
N VAL A 33 -0.27 5.62 -8.18
CA VAL A 33 0.22 6.77 -7.41
C VAL A 33 -0.25 6.61 -5.96
N CYS A 34 0.67 6.70 -5.03
CA CYS A 34 0.42 6.53 -3.60
C CYS A 34 0.79 7.79 -2.82
N HIS A 35 0.13 8.02 -1.69
CA HIS A 35 0.47 9.12 -0.77
C HIS A 35 1.94 9.06 -0.32
N THR A 36 2.54 7.89 -0.22
CA THR A 36 3.95 7.71 0.12
C THR A 36 4.91 8.34 -0.89
N ASP A 37 4.57 8.35 -2.20
CA ASP A 37 5.34 9.07 -3.22
C ASP A 37 5.28 10.59 -2.97
N LEU A 38 4.12 11.09 -2.51
CA LEU A 38 3.91 12.50 -2.18
C LEU A 38 4.67 12.89 -0.92
N LEU A 39 4.74 12.03 0.10
CA LEU A 39 5.58 12.26 1.28
C LEU A 39 7.07 12.41 0.93
N VAL A 40 7.55 11.70 -0.10
CA VAL A 40 8.92 11.92 -0.63
C VAL A 40 9.01 13.23 -1.39
N ARG A 41 8.03 13.54 -2.27
CA ARG A 41 7.96 14.83 -2.98
C ARG A 41 8.04 16.00 -2.00
N ASP A 42 7.29 15.93 -0.92
CA ASP A 42 7.16 17.01 0.08
C ASP A 42 8.30 17.04 1.11
N GLY A 43 9.27 16.13 0.99
CA GLY A 43 10.46 16.10 1.83
C GLY A 43 10.29 15.47 3.20
N VAL A 44 9.15 14.81 3.45
CA VAL A 44 8.86 14.12 4.71
C VAL A 44 9.60 12.78 4.80
N LEU A 45 9.74 12.09 3.68
CA LEU A 45 10.45 10.80 3.60
C LEU A 45 11.69 10.88 2.69
N PRO A 46 12.76 10.06 2.96
CA PRO A 46 13.81 9.80 1.98
C PRO A 46 13.21 9.05 0.77
N PRO A 47 13.89 8.88 -0.34
CA PRO A 47 15.33 9.05 -0.61
C PRO A 47 15.72 10.47 -1.00
N PRO A 48 17.06 10.74 -1.14
CA PRO A 48 17.56 12.02 -1.66
C PRO A 48 17.21 12.18 -3.15
N VAL A 49 16.92 13.42 -3.54
CA VAL A 49 16.68 13.82 -4.94
C VAL A 49 18.00 14.08 -5.68
N PRO A 50 18.09 13.97 -7.03
CA PRO A 50 17.04 13.50 -7.92
C PRO A 50 16.76 12.00 -7.76
N VAL A 51 15.49 11.60 -7.96
CA VAL A 51 15.06 10.20 -7.75
C VAL A 51 13.93 9.79 -8.70
N VAL A 52 13.94 8.52 -9.13
CA VAL A 52 12.79 7.87 -9.75
C VAL A 52 11.97 7.23 -8.62
N LEU A 53 10.70 7.60 -8.50
CA LEU A 53 9.76 7.07 -7.51
C LEU A 53 8.83 6.00 -8.13
N GLY A 54 7.67 5.79 -7.51
CA GLY A 54 6.70 4.77 -7.87
C GLY A 54 6.99 3.42 -7.21
N HIS A 55 5.98 2.84 -6.57
CA HIS A 55 6.12 1.59 -5.82
C HIS A 55 4.89 0.68 -5.89
N GLU A 56 4.03 0.93 -6.86
CA GLU A 56 2.83 0.14 -7.16
C GLU A 56 2.86 -0.31 -8.62
N GLY A 57 3.97 -0.92 -9.05
CA GLY A 57 4.15 -1.35 -10.43
C GLY A 57 3.48 -2.69 -10.76
N SER A 58 2.98 -2.80 -11.99
CA SER A 58 2.57 -4.05 -12.63
C SER A 58 3.11 -4.11 -14.05
N GLY A 59 3.42 -5.30 -14.54
CA GLY A 59 4.04 -5.41 -15.86
C GLY A 59 4.32 -6.82 -16.31
N VAL A 60 5.27 -6.94 -17.22
CA VAL A 60 5.71 -8.20 -17.83
C VAL A 60 7.22 -8.34 -17.67
N VAL A 61 7.68 -9.50 -17.25
CA VAL A 61 9.11 -9.82 -17.15
C VAL A 61 9.75 -9.74 -18.54
N ALA A 62 10.77 -8.88 -18.69
CA ALA A 62 11.49 -8.66 -19.93
C ALA A 62 12.84 -9.38 -19.96
N ALA A 63 13.50 -9.53 -18.81
CA ALA A 63 14.73 -10.32 -18.66
C ALA A 63 14.87 -10.82 -17.21
N VAL A 64 15.61 -11.90 -17.02
CA VAL A 64 15.90 -12.48 -15.70
C VAL A 64 17.40 -12.68 -15.55
N GLY A 65 17.94 -12.45 -14.35
CA GLY A 65 19.31 -12.76 -14.00
C GLY A 65 19.54 -14.27 -13.82
N ASP A 66 20.78 -14.71 -13.95
CA ASP A 66 21.17 -16.14 -14.05
C ASP A 66 20.82 -16.98 -12.81
N ALA A 67 20.61 -16.37 -11.65
CA ALA A 67 20.26 -17.06 -10.40
C ALA A 67 18.76 -16.97 -10.07
N VAL A 68 17.94 -16.32 -10.91
CA VAL A 68 16.49 -16.23 -10.72
C VAL A 68 15.87 -17.60 -10.96
N THR A 69 15.00 -18.01 -10.02
CA THR A 69 14.22 -19.24 -10.14
C THR A 69 12.74 -18.94 -9.95
N GLY A 70 11.89 -19.62 -10.72
CA GLY A 70 10.44 -19.47 -10.60
C GLY A 70 9.83 -18.26 -11.32
N LEU A 71 10.62 -17.53 -12.12
CA LEU A 71 10.17 -16.45 -13.01
C LEU A 71 10.76 -16.64 -14.39
N ALA A 72 10.02 -16.34 -15.43
CA ALA A 72 10.42 -16.42 -16.82
C ALA A 72 10.06 -15.14 -17.59
N VAL A 73 10.75 -14.88 -18.69
CA VAL A 73 10.39 -13.82 -19.64
C VAL A 73 8.97 -14.06 -20.15
N GLY A 74 8.15 -13.01 -20.12
CA GLY A 74 6.75 -13.07 -20.50
C GLY A 74 5.79 -13.20 -19.29
N ASP A 75 6.27 -13.54 -18.10
CA ASP A 75 5.43 -13.63 -16.91
C ASP A 75 4.77 -12.29 -16.60
N ARG A 76 3.48 -12.33 -16.32
CA ARG A 76 2.67 -11.20 -15.83
C ARG A 76 2.87 -11.07 -14.32
N VAL A 77 3.22 -9.87 -13.86
CA VAL A 77 3.67 -9.67 -12.48
C VAL A 77 3.13 -8.39 -11.84
N VAL A 78 3.01 -8.44 -10.51
CA VAL A 78 2.85 -7.28 -9.63
C VAL A 78 4.13 -7.11 -8.83
N LEU A 79 4.54 -5.86 -8.61
CA LEU A 79 5.71 -5.52 -7.80
C LEU A 79 5.27 -5.16 -6.38
N SER A 80 6.03 -5.61 -5.40
CA SER A 80 5.77 -5.40 -3.97
C SER A 80 7.06 -4.95 -3.26
N PRO A 81 7.01 -4.41 -2.04
CA PRO A 81 8.19 -3.96 -1.32
C PRO A 81 9.25 -5.03 -1.10
N SER A 82 10.49 -4.57 -0.95
CA SER A 82 11.67 -5.41 -0.71
C SER A 82 11.73 -5.95 0.71
N SER A 83 12.19 -7.19 0.83
CA SER A 83 12.60 -7.80 2.09
C SER A 83 13.91 -8.57 1.95
N CYS A 84 14.68 -8.75 3.04
CA CYS A 84 15.97 -9.42 2.94
C CYS A 84 15.86 -10.95 2.81
N GLY A 85 14.71 -11.55 3.12
CA GLY A 85 14.47 -12.99 3.06
C GLY A 85 15.19 -13.85 4.11
N ARG A 86 16.10 -13.27 4.95
CA ARG A 86 17.01 -14.03 5.81
C ARG A 86 16.99 -13.67 7.30
N CYS A 87 16.41 -12.53 7.68
CA CYS A 87 16.26 -12.18 9.10
C CYS A 87 15.17 -13.02 9.77
N ALA A 88 15.10 -12.99 11.10
CA ALA A 88 14.12 -13.76 11.86
C ALA A 88 12.67 -13.49 11.42
N ASN A 89 12.32 -12.21 11.20
CA ASN A 89 10.98 -11.83 10.75
C ASN A 89 10.65 -12.41 9.36
N CYS A 90 11.57 -12.28 8.39
CA CYS A 90 11.35 -12.84 7.04
C CYS A 90 11.18 -14.36 7.08
N ARG A 91 12.04 -15.07 7.86
CA ARG A 91 11.94 -16.52 8.01
C ARG A 91 10.69 -16.96 8.79
N GLY A 92 10.19 -16.09 9.66
CA GLY A 92 8.94 -16.30 10.41
C GLY A 92 7.66 -16.00 9.63
N GLY A 93 7.76 -15.64 8.33
CA GLY A 93 6.60 -15.32 7.51
C GLY A 93 6.11 -13.86 7.61
N HIS A 94 6.94 -12.96 8.15
CA HIS A 94 6.66 -11.53 8.30
C HIS A 94 7.65 -10.66 7.50
N PRO A 95 7.70 -10.78 6.15
CA PRO A 95 8.67 -10.06 5.33
C PRO A 95 8.50 -8.54 5.39
N MET A 96 7.29 -8.05 5.65
CA MET A 96 7.01 -6.61 5.78
C MET A 96 7.54 -6.02 7.09
N ASN A 97 7.82 -6.84 8.08
CA ASN A 97 8.55 -6.50 9.31
C ASN A 97 10.06 -6.80 9.21
N CYS A 98 10.63 -6.86 8.00
CA CYS A 98 12.04 -7.13 7.76
C CYS A 98 12.93 -6.19 8.58
N ALA A 99 13.94 -6.73 9.27
CA ALA A 99 14.87 -5.94 10.08
C ALA A 99 15.63 -4.85 9.29
N THR A 100 15.72 -5.00 7.97
CA THR A 100 16.33 -4.02 7.06
C THR A 100 15.30 -3.39 6.12
N TRP A 101 14.02 -3.33 6.52
CA TRP A 101 12.96 -2.83 5.64
C TRP A 101 13.20 -1.40 5.18
N GLY A 102 13.50 -0.47 6.09
CA GLY A 102 13.77 0.93 5.76
C GLY A 102 14.93 1.10 4.77
N PRO A 103 16.13 0.57 5.05
CA PRO A 103 17.24 0.61 4.09
C PRO A 103 16.95 0.00 2.71
N LEU A 104 16.14 -1.05 2.63
CA LEU A 104 15.81 -1.70 1.36
C LEU A 104 14.78 -0.92 0.53
N ASN A 105 13.89 -0.18 1.19
CA ASN A 105 12.74 0.44 0.52
C ASN A 105 12.84 1.97 0.39
N LEU A 106 13.53 2.64 1.33
CA LEU A 106 13.52 4.10 1.41
C LEU A 106 14.86 4.77 1.07
N ARG A 107 15.93 4.00 0.83
CA ARG A 107 17.25 4.59 0.56
C ARG A 107 17.43 5.05 -0.89
N GLY A 108 16.63 4.54 -1.82
CA GLY A 108 16.75 4.86 -3.25
C GLY A 108 18.00 4.27 -3.91
N ARG A 109 18.53 3.19 -3.37
CA ARG A 109 19.72 2.47 -3.86
C ARG A 109 19.64 1.00 -3.51
N ARG A 110 20.37 0.15 -4.28
CA ARG A 110 20.62 -1.24 -3.90
C ARG A 110 21.29 -1.33 -2.53
N PRO A 111 21.26 -2.49 -1.85
CA PRO A 111 21.90 -2.66 -0.54
C PRO A 111 23.39 -2.32 -0.50
N ASP A 112 24.11 -2.50 -1.62
CA ASP A 112 25.52 -2.20 -1.77
C ASP A 112 25.81 -0.72 -2.14
N GLY A 113 24.78 0.12 -2.22
CA GLY A 113 24.86 1.53 -2.56
C GLY A 113 24.83 1.84 -4.06
N SER A 114 24.88 0.83 -4.93
CA SER A 114 24.79 1.02 -6.39
C SER A 114 23.36 1.29 -6.87
N THR A 115 23.22 1.67 -8.13
CA THR A 115 21.95 1.86 -8.80
C THR A 115 21.98 1.23 -10.20
N ALA A 116 20.79 0.87 -10.72
CA ALA A 116 20.60 0.50 -12.11
C ALA A 116 20.29 1.70 -13.02
N TYR A 117 20.06 2.88 -12.47
CA TYR A 117 19.51 4.01 -13.20
C TYR A 117 20.57 5.06 -13.47
N ARG A 118 20.58 5.59 -14.72
CA ARG A 118 21.46 6.67 -15.16
C ARG A 118 20.65 7.69 -15.97
N ASP A 119 21.01 8.97 -15.85
CA ASP A 119 20.46 10.02 -16.69
C ASP A 119 21.05 10.01 -18.10
N ALA A 120 20.58 10.92 -18.96
CA ALA A 120 21.08 11.05 -20.33
C ALA A 120 22.56 11.42 -20.43
N ALA A 121 23.17 11.98 -19.38
CA ALA A 121 24.61 12.26 -19.29
C ALA A 121 25.41 11.09 -18.72
N GLY A 122 24.76 9.95 -18.41
CA GLY A 122 25.39 8.75 -17.82
C GLY A 122 25.63 8.87 -16.30
N GLN A 123 25.14 9.91 -15.63
CA GLN A 123 25.31 10.07 -14.20
C GLN A 123 24.32 9.16 -13.46
N GLU A 124 24.75 8.65 -12.31
CA GLU A 124 23.90 7.79 -11.47
C GLU A 124 22.72 8.56 -10.89
N LEU A 125 21.54 7.96 -11.03
CA LEU A 125 20.30 8.45 -10.41
C LEU A 125 19.92 7.60 -9.20
N ASN A 126 19.29 8.23 -8.19
CA ASN A 126 18.62 7.48 -7.16
C ASN A 126 17.38 6.80 -7.75
N GLY A 127 17.20 5.55 -7.41
CA GLY A 127 16.10 4.70 -7.84
C GLY A 127 15.94 3.56 -6.85
N HIS A 128 15.30 2.44 -7.22
CA HIS A 128 15.01 1.35 -6.31
C HIS A 128 14.17 1.76 -5.09
N PHE A 129 13.34 2.80 -5.22
CA PHE A 129 12.36 3.16 -4.21
C PHE A 129 11.37 1.99 -4.04
N PHE A 130 11.18 1.51 -2.82
CA PHE A 130 10.51 0.23 -2.51
C PHE A 130 11.08 -0.96 -3.29
N GLY A 131 12.39 -0.90 -3.61
CA GLY A 131 13.07 -1.91 -4.41
C GLY A 131 12.66 -1.96 -5.87
N GLN A 132 11.93 -0.97 -6.41
CA GLN A 132 11.39 -0.98 -7.76
C GLN A 132 11.53 0.34 -8.54
N SER A 133 11.04 1.49 -8.04
CA SER A 133 11.01 2.78 -8.78
C SER A 133 10.17 2.73 -10.06
N SER A 134 8.91 2.33 -9.94
CA SER A 134 8.03 1.99 -11.09
C SER A 134 7.48 3.19 -11.88
N PHE A 135 7.81 4.45 -11.54
CA PHE A 135 7.54 5.58 -12.44
C PHE A 135 8.54 5.60 -13.59
N ALA A 136 8.68 4.47 -14.26
CA ALA A 136 9.55 4.23 -15.41
C ALA A 136 9.01 3.07 -16.26
N GLU A 137 9.22 3.12 -17.58
CA GLU A 137 8.80 2.05 -18.51
C GLU A 137 9.46 0.70 -18.21
N HIS A 138 10.69 0.72 -17.65
CA HIS A 138 11.44 -0.47 -17.28
C HIS A 138 12.04 -0.29 -15.88
N VAL A 139 11.99 -1.35 -15.08
CA VAL A 139 12.56 -1.37 -13.74
C VAL A 139 13.36 -2.65 -13.49
N VAL A 140 14.45 -2.50 -12.74
CA VAL A 140 15.22 -3.64 -12.24
C VAL A 140 14.88 -3.86 -10.77
N VAL A 141 14.37 -5.04 -10.46
CA VAL A 141 13.88 -5.42 -9.14
C VAL A 141 14.48 -6.75 -8.69
N HIS A 142 14.61 -6.99 -7.40
CA HIS A 142 15.00 -8.30 -6.89
C HIS A 142 13.84 -9.29 -7.08
N GLU A 143 14.12 -10.55 -7.43
CA GLU A 143 13.10 -11.60 -7.65
C GLU A 143 12.05 -11.71 -6.52
N ARG A 144 12.43 -11.47 -5.25
CA ARG A 144 11.52 -11.47 -4.11
C ARG A 144 10.47 -10.35 -4.09
N ASN A 145 10.69 -9.31 -4.89
CA ASN A 145 9.72 -8.20 -5.04
C ASN A 145 8.67 -8.50 -6.11
N VAL A 146 8.83 -9.61 -6.83
CA VAL A 146 8.02 -9.94 -8.00
C VAL A 146 7.01 -11.02 -7.63
N VAL A 147 5.75 -10.71 -7.81
CA VAL A 147 4.64 -11.64 -7.57
C VAL A 147 4.00 -12.01 -8.91
N PRO A 148 4.21 -13.24 -9.41
CA PRO A 148 3.54 -13.69 -10.62
C PRO A 148 2.03 -13.80 -10.41
N VAL A 149 1.27 -13.30 -11.37
CA VAL A 149 -0.21 -13.34 -11.33
C VAL A 149 -0.80 -14.47 -12.18
N GLY A 150 0.05 -15.17 -12.93
CA GLY A 150 -0.37 -16.29 -13.78
C GLY A 150 -1.33 -15.87 -14.88
N ASP A 151 -2.16 -16.83 -15.34
CA ASP A 151 -3.13 -16.66 -16.44
C ASP A 151 -4.47 -16.09 -15.99
N ARG A 152 -4.54 -15.44 -14.81
CA ARG A 152 -5.75 -14.80 -14.31
C ARG A 152 -6.22 -13.73 -15.27
N ASP A 153 -7.49 -13.77 -15.67
CA ASP A 153 -8.09 -12.82 -16.61
C ASP A 153 -8.43 -11.49 -15.90
N VAL A 154 -7.37 -10.78 -15.49
CA VAL A 154 -7.46 -9.43 -14.92
C VAL A 154 -6.45 -8.54 -15.66
N PRO A 155 -6.87 -7.37 -16.19
CA PRO A 155 -5.98 -6.45 -16.88
C PRO A 155 -4.79 -6.00 -16.01
N LEU A 156 -3.57 -6.00 -16.58
CA LEU A 156 -2.35 -5.61 -15.85
C LEU A 156 -2.41 -4.15 -15.35
N ASP A 157 -3.10 -3.29 -16.07
CA ASP A 157 -3.26 -1.88 -15.73
C ASP A 157 -4.17 -1.60 -14.51
N LEU A 158 -4.74 -2.66 -13.91
CA LEU A 158 -5.44 -2.60 -12.64
C LEU A 158 -4.59 -3.09 -11.46
N LEU A 159 -3.53 -3.86 -11.72
CA LEU A 159 -2.90 -4.71 -10.70
C LEU A 159 -1.88 -3.98 -9.81
N GLY A 160 -1.28 -2.88 -10.27
CA GLY A 160 -0.24 -2.17 -9.52
C GLY A 160 -0.59 -1.89 -8.05
N PRO A 161 -1.77 -1.36 -7.74
CA PRO A 161 -2.19 -1.05 -6.36
C PRO A 161 -2.22 -2.25 -5.40
N LEU A 162 -2.30 -3.49 -5.92
CA LEU A 162 -2.20 -4.71 -5.11
C LEU A 162 -0.84 -4.82 -4.40
N GLY A 163 0.21 -4.20 -4.96
CA GLY A 163 1.55 -4.24 -4.40
C GLY A 163 1.79 -3.34 -3.19
N CYS A 164 0.85 -2.45 -2.84
CA CYS A 164 0.97 -1.52 -1.69
C CYS A 164 -0.39 -1.27 -1.02
N GLY A 165 -1.15 -0.25 -1.47
CA GLY A 165 -2.33 0.22 -0.75
C GLY A 165 -3.41 -0.85 -0.57
N VAL A 166 -3.65 -1.68 -1.58
CA VAL A 166 -4.68 -2.74 -1.52
C VAL A 166 -4.25 -3.87 -0.59
N GLN A 167 -3.01 -4.37 -0.70
CA GLN A 167 -2.52 -5.41 0.24
C GLN A 167 -2.44 -4.89 1.68
N THR A 168 -2.13 -3.59 1.87
CA THR A 168 -2.05 -2.99 3.21
C THR A 168 -3.39 -3.07 3.92
N GLY A 169 -4.47 -2.60 3.29
CA GLY A 169 -5.81 -2.64 3.88
C GLY A 169 -6.36 -4.06 4.03
N ALA A 170 -6.22 -4.86 2.99
CA ALA A 170 -6.67 -6.25 3.01
C ALA A 170 -5.90 -7.08 4.04
N GLY A 171 -4.57 -6.97 4.09
CA GLY A 171 -3.72 -7.69 5.04
C GLY A 171 -3.94 -7.23 6.48
N ALA A 172 -4.17 -5.94 6.74
CA ALA A 172 -4.53 -5.46 8.08
C ALA A 172 -5.74 -6.22 8.64
N VAL A 173 -6.72 -6.54 7.80
CA VAL A 173 -7.91 -7.29 8.21
C VAL A 173 -7.67 -8.80 8.17
N LEU A 174 -7.23 -9.35 7.03
CA LEU A 174 -7.19 -10.80 6.79
C LEU A 174 -6.01 -11.50 7.44
N GLU A 175 -4.86 -10.80 7.62
CA GLU A 175 -3.64 -11.41 8.16
C GLU A 175 -3.33 -10.97 9.59
N VAL A 176 -3.72 -9.74 9.97
CA VAL A 176 -3.41 -9.17 11.30
C VAL A 176 -4.59 -9.30 12.27
N LEU A 177 -5.73 -8.69 11.93
CA LEU A 177 -6.91 -8.67 12.81
C LEU A 177 -7.65 -10.01 12.83
N ARG A 178 -7.79 -10.66 11.69
CA ARG A 178 -8.47 -11.97 11.51
C ARG A 178 -9.81 -12.03 12.22
N PRO A 179 -10.73 -11.08 11.95
CA PRO A 179 -11.99 -11.04 12.67
C PRO A 179 -12.81 -12.31 12.37
N SER A 180 -13.50 -12.80 13.39
CA SER A 180 -14.47 -13.89 13.20
C SER A 180 -15.72 -13.40 12.44
N ALA A 181 -16.43 -14.29 11.78
CA ALA A 181 -17.73 -13.95 11.19
C ALA A 181 -18.68 -13.40 12.28
N GLY A 182 -19.38 -12.32 11.96
CA GLY A 182 -20.24 -11.60 12.90
C GLY A 182 -19.52 -10.46 13.67
N SER A 183 -18.20 -10.32 13.54
CA SER A 183 -17.45 -9.23 14.19
C SER A 183 -17.83 -7.85 13.64
N SER A 184 -17.49 -6.83 14.43
CA SER A 184 -17.59 -5.41 14.11
C SER A 184 -16.22 -4.78 13.85
N LEU A 185 -16.12 -3.95 12.80
CA LEU A 185 -14.91 -3.23 12.42
C LEU A 185 -15.17 -1.74 12.25
N LEU A 186 -14.28 -0.89 12.78
CA LEU A 186 -14.19 0.53 12.43
C LEU A 186 -13.03 0.76 11.46
N VAL A 187 -13.27 1.53 10.40
CA VAL A 187 -12.24 1.99 9.47
C VAL A 187 -12.20 3.51 9.46
N LEU A 188 -11.05 4.08 9.75
CA LEU A 188 -10.79 5.52 9.70
C LEU A 188 -10.00 5.84 8.42
N GLY A 189 -10.61 6.67 7.57
CA GLY A 189 -10.11 7.00 6.23
C GLY A 189 -10.62 6.04 5.15
N ALA A 190 -11.34 6.58 4.17
CA ALA A 190 -11.88 5.87 3.00
C ALA A 190 -11.00 6.10 1.75
N GLY A 191 -9.69 6.07 1.91
CA GLY A 191 -8.72 5.96 0.81
C GLY A 191 -8.53 4.50 0.37
N ALA A 192 -7.56 4.25 -0.51
CA ALA A 192 -7.31 2.90 -1.05
C ALA A 192 -7.06 1.85 0.05
N VAL A 193 -6.32 2.19 1.11
CA VAL A 193 -6.08 1.31 2.26
C VAL A 193 -7.38 1.01 3.02
N GLY A 194 -8.13 2.06 3.38
CA GLY A 194 -9.37 1.90 4.14
C GLY A 194 -10.45 1.17 3.38
N LEU A 195 -10.68 1.50 2.11
CA LEU A 195 -11.67 0.80 1.28
C LEU A 195 -11.29 -0.67 1.02
N SER A 196 -9.99 -0.98 0.92
CA SER A 196 -9.52 -2.36 0.88
C SER A 196 -9.76 -3.10 2.19
N ALA A 197 -9.64 -2.42 3.34
CA ALA A 197 -10.02 -2.98 4.64
C ALA A 197 -11.54 -3.24 4.73
N VAL A 198 -12.39 -2.37 4.17
CA VAL A 198 -13.86 -2.57 4.08
C VAL A 198 -14.19 -3.84 3.27
N MET A 199 -13.63 -3.97 2.07
CA MET A 199 -13.83 -5.18 1.25
C MET A 199 -13.34 -6.44 1.96
N ALA A 200 -12.18 -6.37 2.62
CA ALA A 200 -11.61 -7.48 3.38
C ALA A 200 -12.48 -7.85 4.60
N ALA A 201 -13.09 -6.88 5.27
CA ALA A 201 -14.04 -7.12 6.37
C ALA A 201 -15.27 -7.90 5.90
N ARG A 202 -15.81 -7.57 4.72
CA ARG A 202 -16.88 -8.36 4.09
C ARG A 202 -16.44 -9.79 3.80
N VAL A 203 -15.25 -9.94 3.21
CA VAL A 203 -14.68 -11.29 2.93
C VAL A 203 -14.55 -12.10 4.21
N ALA A 204 -14.12 -11.48 5.32
CA ALA A 204 -14.01 -12.12 6.63
C ALA A 204 -15.35 -12.39 7.31
N GLY A 205 -16.48 -11.84 6.81
CA GLY A 205 -17.79 -12.03 7.38
C GLY A 205 -18.16 -11.09 8.52
N CYS A 206 -17.54 -9.91 8.60
CA CYS A 206 -17.96 -8.86 9.53
C CYS A 206 -19.41 -8.43 9.21
N THR A 207 -20.23 -8.27 10.25
CA THR A 207 -21.66 -7.86 10.10
C THR A 207 -21.87 -6.37 10.35
N THR A 208 -20.93 -5.74 11.03
CA THR A 208 -20.94 -4.29 11.29
C THR A 208 -19.61 -3.72 10.81
N VAL A 209 -19.64 -2.88 9.79
CA VAL A 209 -18.48 -2.17 9.25
C VAL A 209 -18.78 -0.68 9.27
N VAL A 210 -18.13 0.04 10.17
CA VAL A 210 -18.27 1.49 10.33
C VAL A 210 -17.11 2.17 9.63
N VAL A 211 -17.39 3.15 8.77
CA VAL A 211 -16.35 3.91 8.05
C VAL A 211 -16.48 5.40 8.37
N SER A 212 -15.36 6.08 8.54
CA SER A 212 -15.34 7.52 8.72
C SER A 212 -14.32 8.18 7.80
N ASP A 213 -14.77 9.18 7.05
CA ASP A 213 -13.95 10.00 6.13
C ASP A 213 -14.61 11.37 5.96
N PRO A 214 -13.89 12.48 5.82
CA PRO A 214 -14.50 13.79 5.56
C PRO A 214 -15.08 13.93 4.15
N ASN A 215 -14.77 13.05 3.21
CA ASN A 215 -15.20 13.09 1.81
C ASN A 215 -16.46 12.22 1.61
N GLU A 216 -17.59 12.87 1.30
CA GLU A 216 -18.89 12.21 1.12
C GLU A 216 -18.90 11.21 -0.06
N GLU A 217 -18.19 11.50 -1.16
CA GLU A 217 -18.11 10.59 -2.30
C GLU A 217 -17.39 9.29 -1.94
N ARG A 218 -16.35 9.40 -1.10
CA ARG A 218 -15.62 8.23 -0.58
C ARG A 218 -16.47 7.44 0.43
N LEU A 219 -17.31 8.11 1.20
CA LEU A 219 -18.27 7.44 2.08
C LEU A 219 -19.33 6.67 1.29
N ALA A 220 -19.87 7.26 0.22
CA ALA A 220 -20.80 6.58 -0.68
C ALA A 220 -20.17 5.34 -1.32
N LEU A 221 -18.89 5.44 -1.76
CA LEU A 221 -18.15 4.28 -2.26
C LEU A 221 -17.92 3.23 -1.15
N ALA A 222 -17.65 3.65 0.09
CA ALA A 222 -17.50 2.72 1.21
C ALA A 222 -18.80 1.94 1.47
N GLU A 223 -19.96 2.57 1.41
CA GLU A 223 -21.27 1.90 1.53
C GLU A 223 -21.47 0.88 0.39
N HIS A 224 -21.18 1.29 -0.85
CA HIS A 224 -21.25 0.38 -2.01
C HIS A 224 -20.33 -0.84 -1.83
N LEU A 225 -19.12 -0.65 -1.34
CA LEU A 225 -18.13 -1.71 -1.09
C LEU A 225 -18.43 -2.53 0.18
N GLY A 226 -19.38 -2.10 1.02
CA GLY A 226 -19.92 -2.89 2.12
C GLY A 226 -19.78 -2.34 3.51
N ALA A 227 -19.53 -1.05 3.66
CA ALA A 227 -19.75 -0.39 4.95
C ALA A 227 -21.25 -0.46 5.31
N THR A 228 -21.52 -0.73 6.58
CA THR A 228 -22.90 -0.76 7.09
C THR A 228 -23.32 0.58 7.71
N HIS A 229 -22.34 1.38 8.10
CA HIS A 229 -22.52 2.72 8.65
C HIS A 229 -21.40 3.62 8.19
N VAL A 230 -21.71 4.86 7.82
CA VAL A 230 -20.70 5.85 7.42
C VAL A 230 -20.88 7.14 8.24
N HIS A 231 -19.78 7.82 8.51
CA HIS A 231 -19.77 9.07 9.27
C HIS A 231 -18.79 10.09 8.66
N PRO A 232 -19.17 11.38 8.54
CA PRO A 232 -18.29 12.43 7.98
C PRO A 232 -17.24 12.94 9.01
N ALA A 233 -16.50 12.03 9.65
CA ALA A 233 -15.40 12.27 10.59
C ALA A 233 -15.75 13.25 11.76
N PRO A 234 -16.80 13.01 12.56
CA PRO A 234 -17.13 13.87 13.69
C PRO A 234 -16.13 13.70 14.85
N ASP A 235 -15.89 14.76 15.63
CA ASP A 235 -14.98 14.75 16.78
C ASP A 235 -15.37 13.72 17.85
N ASP A 236 -16.64 13.39 17.98
CA ASP A 236 -17.20 12.45 18.95
C ASP A 236 -17.41 11.02 18.38
N LEU A 237 -16.77 10.69 17.26
CA LEU A 237 -16.96 9.42 16.56
C LEU A 237 -16.80 8.20 17.46
N ALA A 238 -15.74 8.14 18.27
CA ALA A 238 -15.52 7.01 19.18
C ALA A 238 -16.69 6.81 20.13
N THR A 239 -17.23 7.89 20.71
CA THR A 239 -18.40 7.87 21.60
C THR A 239 -19.63 7.34 20.88
N ARG A 240 -19.88 7.80 19.64
CA ARG A 240 -21.01 7.33 18.82
C ARG A 240 -20.89 5.84 18.50
N VAL A 241 -19.70 5.40 18.09
CA VAL A 241 -19.43 3.99 17.78
C VAL A 241 -19.64 3.11 19.02
N VAL A 242 -19.09 3.51 20.18
CA VAL A 242 -19.26 2.77 21.45
C VAL A 242 -20.74 2.69 21.83
N ALA A 243 -21.50 3.76 21.70
CA ALA A 243 -22.94 3.78 22.00
C ALA A 243 -23.74 2.88 21.03
N ALA A 244 -23.45 2.96 19.73
CA ALA A 244 -24.14 2.18 18.69
C ALA A 244 -23.87 0.68 18.78
N THR A 245 -22.66 0.29 19.23
CA THR A 245 -22.23 -1.12 19.32
C THR A 245 -22.39 -1.72 20.72
N GLY A 246 -22.87 -0.95 21.69
CA GLY A 246 -23.05 -1.44 23.06
C GLY A 246 -21.76 -1.72 23.82
N GLY A 247 -20.67 -1.01 23.51
CA GLY A 247 -19.39 -1.17 24.22
C GLY A 247 -18.12 -1.05 23.39
N GLY A 248 -18.25 -0.80 22.11
CA GLY A 248 -17.16 -0.63 21.13
C GLY A 248 -17.08 -1.74 20.11
N VAL A 249 -16.32 -1.52 19.04
CA VAL A 249 -16.08 -2.50 17.96
C VAL A 249 -15.04 -3.54 18.37
N ASP A 250 -15.08 -4.73 17.73
CA ASP A 250 -14.09 -5.78 17.94
C ASP A 250 -12.70 -5.36 17.46
N ALA A 251 -12.64 -4.63 16.36
CA ALA A 251 -11.39 -4.19 15.76
C ALA A 251 -11.53 -2.82 15.10
N ALA A 252 -10.40 -2.12 14.93
CA ALA A 252 -10.33 -0.87 14.20
C ALA A 252 -9.10 -0.83 13.27
N VAL A 253 -9.23 -0.21 12.10
CA VAL A 253 -8.15 0.09 11.16
C VAL A 253 -8.06 1.61 11.01
N ASP A 254 -6.95 2.19 11.44
CA ASP A 254 -6.59 3.57 11.15
C ASP A 254 -5.76 3.62 9.85
N ALA A 255 -6.41 3.97 8.75
CA ALA A 255 -5.80 4.12 7.42
C ALA A 255 -5.30 5.57 7.16
N VAL A 256 -5.43 6.45 8.15
CA VAL A 256 -4.97 7.86 8.09
C VAL A 256 -3.63 8.03 8.78
N GLY A 257 -3.48 7.51 10.01
CA GLY A 257 -2.25 7.55 10.80
C GLY A 257 -1.96 8.90 11.46
N LEU A 258 -2.98 9.74 11.65
CA LEU A 258 -2.85 10.95 12.47
C LEU A 258 -3.00 10.61 13.95
N PRO A 259 -2.35 11.35 14.89
CA PRO A 259 -2.52 11.12 16.33
C PRO A 259 -3.99 11.08 16.78
N ALA A 260 -4.83 11.96 16.21
CA ALA A 260 -6.27 12.01 16.52
C ALA A 260 -7.00 10.77 16.03
N THR A 261 -6.76 10.30 14.79
CA THR A 261 -7.42 9.09 14.26
C THR A 261 -6.95 7.83 14.97
N THR A 262 -5.65 7.73 15.28
CA THR A 262 -5.10 6.62 16.07
C THR A 262 -5.73 6.57 17.47
N ARG A 263 -5.93 7.74 18.09
CA ARG A 263 -6.61 7.84 19.38
C ARG A 263 -8.07 7.39 19.27
N THR A 264 -8.79 7.88 18.26
CA THR A 264 -10.19 7.51 17.98
C THR A 264 -10.32 5.99 17.75
N ALA A 265 -9.40 5.38 16.98
CA ALA A 265 -9.38 3.94 16.76
C ALA A 265 -9.26 3.15 18.07
N LEU A 266 -8.33 3.56 18.96
CA LEU A 266 -8.14 2.91 20.26
C LEU A 266 -9.31 3.12 21.20
N ASP A 267 -9.94 4.29 21.19
CA ASP A 267 -11.09 4.61 22.05
C ASP A 267 -12.36 3.87 21.61
N ALA A 268 -12.51 3.61 20.33
CA ALA A 268 -13.67 2.95 19.76
C ALA A 268 -13.68 1.42 19.92
N VAL A 269 -12.51 0.77 20.12
CA VAL A 269 -12.48 -0.69 20.33
C VAL A 269 -12.92 -1.06 21.75
N ARG A 270 -13.64 -2.18 21.87
CA ARG A 270 -14.06 -2.75 23.18
C ARG A 270 -12.87 -3.32 23.97
N ALA A 271 -13.07 -3.68 25.21
CA ALA A 271 -12.12 -4.48 25.95
C ALA A 271 -11.87 -5.82 25.24
N GLY A 272 -10.60 -6.21 25.10
CA GLY A 272 -10.15 -7.35 24.30
C GLY A 272 -10.03 -7.05 22.80
N GLY A 273 -10.40 -5.85 22.34
CA GLY A 273 -10.31 -5.45 20.92
C GLY A 273 -8.92 -4.96 20.52
N THR A 274 -8.71 -4.87 19.21
CA THR A 274 -7.43 -4.46 18.61
C THR A 274 -7.63 -3.30 17.64
N ALA A 275 -6.85 -2.25 17.81
CA ALA A 275 -6.70 -1.16 16.83
C ALA A 275 -5.37 -1.32 16.08
N VAL A 276 -5.41 -1.28 14.75
CA VAL A 276 -4.20 -1.28 13.90
C VAL A 276 -4.04 0.07 13.21
N VAL A 277 -2.80 0.54 13.13
CA VAL A 277 -2.41 1.77 12.44
C VAL A 277 -1.67 1.36 11.16
N ALA A 278 -2.30 1.58 10.02
CA ALA A 278 -1.76 1.29 8.69
C ALA A 278 -1.42 2.56 7.90
N GLY A 279 -2.03 3.69 8.26
CA GLY A 279 -1.71 4.99 7.69
C GLY A 279 -0.43 5.59 8.29
N SER A 280 0.14 6.57 7.59
CA SER A 280 1.33 7.30 8.06
C SER A 280 1.20 8.79 7.79
N ALA A 281 1.32 9.59 8.84
CA ALA A 281 1.39 11.05 8.77
C ALA A 281 2.85 11.58 8.80
N GLY A 282 3.82 10.70 8.59
CA GLY A 282 5.27 11.03 8.63
C GLY A 282 5.90 10.85 10.02
N ALA A 283 7.23 11.00 10.06
CA ALA A 283 8.01 10.83 11.28
C ALA A 283 7.74 11.94 12.32
N GLY A 284 7.98 11.63 13.60
CA GLY A 284 7.90 12.58 14.71
C GLY A 284 6.49 12.89 15.19
N ARG A 285 5.47 12.19 14.70
CA ARG A 285 4.10 12.31 15.23
C ARG A 285 3.93 11.35 16.42
N GLU A 286 3.37 11.87 17.51
CA GLU A 286 3.15 11.12 18.75
C GLU A 286 1.67 11.06 19.10
N VAL A 287 1.25 9.94 19.68
CA VAL A 287 -0.10 9.75 20.24
C VAL A 287 0.01 9.46 21.73
N ALA A 288 -0.73 10.24 22.53
CA ALA A 288 -0.84 9.97 23.97
C ALA A 288 -1.88 8.85 24.21
N VAL A 289 -1.48 7.80 24.93
CA VAL A 289 -2.32 6.65 25.22
C VAL A 289 -2.47 6.47 26.73
N ASN A 290 -3.70 6.24 27.21
CA ASN A 290 -3.93 5.91 28.61
C ASN A 290 -3.46 4.48 28.89
N MET A 291 -2.56 4.33 29.85
CA MET A 291 -2.00 3.01 30.24
C MET A 291 -3.07 2.02 30.66
N THR A 292 -4.14 2.47 31.34
CA THR A 292 -5.24 1.59 31.74
C THR A 292 -6.00 1.01 30.54
N GLN A 293 -6.10 1.74 29.42
CA GLN A 293 -6.69 1.21 28.21
C GLN A 293 -5.86 0.08 27.61
N LEU A 294 -4.52 0.21 27.62
CA LEU A 294 -3.62 -0.81 27.10
C LEU A 294 -3.60 -2.10 27.94
N MET A 295 -4.14 -2.09 29.15
CA MET A 295 -4.31 -3.33 29.93
C MET A 295 -5.33 -4.30 29.32
N THR A 296 -6.28 -3.77 28.53
CA THR A 296 -7.38 -4.57 27.96
C THR A 296 -7.53 -4.43 26.47
N ARG A 297 -6.76 -3.56 25.81
CA ARG A 297 -6.82 -3.31 24.35
C ARG A 297 -5.44 -3.42 23.74
N THR A 298 -5.40 -3.73 22.45
CA THR A 298 -4.16 -3.76 21.68
C THR A 298 -4.11 -2.57 20.73
N LEU A 299 -2.98 -1.86 20.68
CA LEU A 299 -2.62 -0.92 19.63
C LEU A 299 -1.40 -1.45 18.89
N ARG A 300 -1.49 -1.63 17.58
CA ARG A 300 -0.42 -2.21 16.76
C ARG A 300 -0.21 -1.44 15.46
N GLY A 301 1.04 -1.14 15.12
CA GLY A 301 1.42 -0.67 13.77
C GLY A 301 1.43 -1.82 12.76
N VAL A 302 1.09 -1.51 11.52
CA VAL A 302 1.07 -2.46 10.39
C VAL A 302 1.70 -1.80 9.16
N ILE A 303 2.70 -2.44 8.58
CA ILE A 303 3.32 -2.06 7.31
C ILE A 303 2.89 -3.08 6.26
N GLU A 304 2.39 -2.60 5.11
CA GLU A 304 2.02 -3.42 3.95
C GLU A 304 1.12 -4.63 4.32
N GLY A 305 0.24 -4.43 5.31
CA GLY A 305 -0.68 -5.45 5.79
C GLY A 305 -0.03 -6.60 6.58
N ASP A 306 1.27 -6.51 6.95
CA ASP A 306 2.07 -7.59 7.57
C ASP A 306 1.90 -8.93 6.85
N CYS A 307 1.77 -8.89 5.54
CA CYS A 307 1.48 -10.05 4.69
C CYS A 307 2.74 -10.63 4.03
N VAL A 308 2.59 -11.81 3.47
CA VAL A 308 3.49 -12.38 2.45
C VAL A 308 2.86 -12.07 1.09
N PRO A 309 3.38 -11.07 0.31
CA PRO A 309 2.75 -10.65 -0.94
C PRO A 309 2.50 -11.78 -1.93
N ALA A 310 3.45 -12.72 -2.04
CA ALA A 310 3.33 -13.90 -2.92
C ALA A 310 2.15 -14.83 -2.55
N LEU A 311 1.60 -14.72 -1.35
CA LEU A 311 0.43 -15.50 -0.91
C LEU A 311 -0.84 -14.63 -0.95
N LEU A 312 -0.76 -13.38 -0.49
CA LEU A 312 -1.95 -12.53 -0.38
C LEU A 312 -2.41 -12.00 -1.75
N ILE A 313 -1.51 -11.51 -2.61
CA ILE A 313 -1.90 -10.92 -3.90
C ILE A 313 -2.66 -11.92 -4.78
N PRO A 314 -2.19 -13.16 -5.02
CA PRO A 314 -2.96 -14.16 -5.76
C PRO A 314 -4.33 -14.45 -5.14
N ARG A 315 -4.42 -14.52 -3.81
CA ARG A 315 -5.69 -14.71 -3.09
C ARG A 315 -6.67 -13.55 -3.31
N LEU A 316 -6.17 -12.30 -3.32
CA LEU A 316 -7.01 -11.14 -3.60
C LEU A 316 -7.52 -11.14 -5.04
N LEU A 317 -6.70 -11.58 -6.00
CA LEU A 317 -7.11 -11.77 -7.40
C LEU A 317 -8.19 -12.84 -7.54
N ASP A 318 -8.04 -13.97 -6.85
CA ASP A 318 -9.06 -15.03 -6.86
C ASP A 318 -10.37 -14.55 -6.22
N LEU A 319 -10.32 -13.75 -5.17
CA LEU A 319 -11.49 -13.11 -4.56
C LEU A 319 -12.12 -12.07 -5.48
N HIS A 320 -11.31 -11.31 -6.24
CA HIS A 320 -11.79 -10.36 -7.24
C HIS A 320 -12.55 -11.09 -8.36
N LEU A 321 -11.97 -12.12 -8.94
CA LEU A 321 -12.61 -12.93 -9.98
C LEU A 321 -13.90 -13.63 -9.49
N ALA A 322 -13.99 -13.91 -8.19
CA ALA A 322 -15.21 -14.40 -7.56
C ALA A 322 -16.24 -13.31 -7.22
N GLY A 323 -15.99 -12.03 -7.60
CA GLY A 323 -16.87 -10.89 -7.32
C GLY A 323 -16.94 -10.48 -5.84
N ARG A 324 -15.96 -10.91 -5.02
CA ARG A 324 -15.96 -10.68 -3.57
C ARG A 324 -15.01 -9.59 -3.11
N PHE A 325 -14.12 -9.12 -3.98
CA PHE A 325 -13.13 -8.09 -3.68
C PHE A 325 -12.92 -7.17 -4.89
N PRO A 326 -13.87 -6.26 -5.18
CA PRO A 326 -13.87 -5.42 -6.38
C PRO A 326 -12.91 -4.23 -6.26
N PHE A 327 -11.60 -4.51 -6.15
CA PHE A 327 -10.57 -3.49 -5.98
C PHE A 327 -10.39 -2.60 -7.22
N ASP A 328 -10.81 -3.05 -8.39
CA ASP A 328 -10.82 -2.30 -9.64
C ASP A 328 -11.70 -1.05 -9.57
N GLU A 329 -12.76 -1.06 -8.75
CA GLU A 329 -13.62 0.10 -8.53
C GLU A 329 -12.89 1.27 -7.83
N LEU A 330 -11.73 1.02 -7.22
CA LEU A 330 -10.88 2.07 -6.64
C LEU A 330 -10.05 2.79 -7.70
N VAL A 331 -9.85 2.19 -8.87
CA VAL A 331 -8.84 2.59 -9.86
C VAL A 331 -9.41 3.58 -10.88
N ARG A 332 -8.68 4.69 -11.07
CA ARG A 332 -8.86 5.59 -12.21
C ARG A 332 -7.57 5.65 -13.02
N ARG A 333 -7.68 5.36 -14.32
CA ARG A 333 -6.56 5.36 -15.25
C ARG A 333 -6.24 6.77 -15.73
N TYR A 334 -4.95 7.05 -15.89
CA TYR A 334 -4.38 8.25 -16.48
C TYR A 334 -3.29 7.82 -17.46
N ALA A 335 -3.05 8.59 -18.52
CA ALA A 335 -1.84 8.41 -19.31
C ALA A 335 -0.61 8.74 -18.45
N PHE A 336 0.53 8.10 -18.71
CA PHE A 336 1.73 8.29 -17.88
C PHE A 336 2.20 9.75 -17.84
N ASP A 337 2.04 10.49 -18.96
CA ASP A 337 2.38 11.91 -19.05
C ASP A 337 1.43 12.82 -18.25
N GLU A 338 0.28 12.31 -17.81
CA GLU A 338 -0.65 13.02 -16.92
C GLU A 338 -0.31 12.85 -15.42
N ILE A 339 0.90 12.38 -15.05
CA ILE A 339 1.26 12.08 -13.65
C ILE A 339 0.95 13.22 -12.68
N ASN A 340 1.23 14.47 -13.05
CA ASN A 340 0.96 15.61 -12.18
C ASN A 340 -0.53 15.89 -12.01
N LYS A 341 -1.35 15.65 -13.03
CA LYS A 341 -2.81 15.71 -12.92
C LYS A 341 -3.37 14.59 -12.06
N ALA A 342 -2.84 13.39 -12.21
CA ALA A 342 -3.20 12.24 -11.37
C ALA A 342 -2.91 12.51 -9.87
N VAL A 343 -1.78 13.15 -9.58
CA VAL A 343 -1.41 13.62 -8.24
C VAL A 343 -2.40 14.67 -7.74
N GLU A 344 -2.67 15.71 -8.52
CA GLU A 344 -3.64 16.77 -8.16
C GLU A 344 -5.03 16.21 -7.87
N ASP A 345 -5.52 15.29 -8.72
CA ASP A 345 -6.83 14.65 -8.54
C ASP A 345 -6.88 13.79 -7.27
N SER A 346 -5.76 13.13 -6.92
CA SER A 346 -5.63 12.37 -5.67
C SER A 346 -5.65 13.26 -4.43
N GLU A 347 -4.86 14.36 -4.44
CA GLU A 347 -4.79 15.32 -3.33
C GLU A 347 -6.11 16.05 -3.12
N ALA A 348 -6.80 16.39 -4.20
CA ALA A 348 -8.13 17.01 -4.16
C ALA A 348 -9.26 16.03 -3.78
N GLY A 349 -8.95 14.74 -3.58
CA GLY A 349 -9.94 13.72 -3.23
C GLY A 349 -10.84 13.24 -4.38
N ARG A 350 -10.63 13.72 -5.61
CA ARG A 350 -11.40 13.35 -6.82
C ARG A 350 -11.12 11.93 -7.31
N THR A 351 -10.04 11.32 -6.86
CA THR A 351 -9.65 9.95 -7.23
C THR A 351 -9.12 9.21 -6.01
N VAL A 352 -9.59 7.99 -5.79
CA VAL A 352 -9.13 7.12 -4.69
C VAL A 352 -7.75 6.55 -5.00
N LYS A 353 -7.62 5.92 -6.18
CA LYS A 353 -6.38 5.29 -6.62
C LYS A 353 -6.09 5.63 -8.09
N PRO A 354 -5.30 6.69 -8.34
CA PRO A 354 -4.81 6.96 -9.68
C PRO A 354 -3.82 5.87 -10.12
N VAL A 355 -3.94 5.43 -11.36
CA VAL A 355 -3.01 4.48 -12.00
C VAL A 355 -2.57 5.07 -13.34
N LEU A 356 -1.26 5.24 -13.49
CA LEU A 356 -0.61 5.70 -14.70
C LEU A 356 -0.38 4.50 -15.64
N VAL A 357 -0.78 4.63 -16.89
CA VAL A 357 -0.65 3.59 -17.92
C VAL A 357 0.37 4.06 -18.97
N PHE A 358 1.33 3.18 -19.31
CA PHE A 358 2.37 3.41 -20.31
C PHE A 358 1.91 3.09 -21.72
#